data_d9d91b2b955ad2cf03aadbc2e01d169b
#
_entry.id   d9d91b2b955ad2cf03aadbc2e01d169b
#
_cell.length_a   1.000
_cell.length_b   1.000
_cell.length_c   1.000
_cell.angle_alpha   90.00
_cell.angle_beta   90.00
_cell.angle_gamma   90.00
#
_symmetry.space_group_name_H-M   'P 1'
#
loop_
_entity.id
_entity.type
_entity.pdbx_description
1 polymer ?
#
loop_
_entity_poly.entity_id
_entity_poly.type
_entity_poly.pdbx_seq_one_letter_code
_entity_poly.pdbx_strand_id
1 'polypeptide(L)'
;GWHVEELADRRVRITVQGEMDCKIEALLRTEVQAAGLLPQGFRPGDHYNSQFHPRALQMAIVGASDAINALGIPWREVQAKITPDQLGVYSGNIMGQLDDYGFGGMLQSRLKGQRVSAKQCPLGLNSMCADFLNAYVLGSVGHTSATLGACATFLYNLNAEVEDIKAGRIRVAVV
;
A
#
# COMPACT_ATOMS: atom_id res chain seq x y z
N GLY A 1 -27.77 -8.78 31.26
CA GLY A 1 -27.63 -9.87 30.28
C GLY A 1 -27.83 -9.40 28.86
N TRP A 2 -27.38 -10.18 27.91
CA TRP A 2 -27.55 -9.92 26.48
C TRP A 2 -28.65 -10.85 25.97
N HIS A 3 -29.57 -10.29 25.20
CA HIS A 3 -30.59 -11.06 24.48
C HIS A 3 -30.34 -10.87 22.98
N VAL A 4 -30.23 -11.99 22.26
CA VAL A 4 -29.95 -12.02 20.83
C VAL A 4 -31.16 -12.60 20.11
N GLU A 5 -31.72 -11.84 19.17
CA GLU A 5 -32.85 -12.21 18.36
C GLU A 5 -32.47 -12.20 16.87
N GLU A 6 -32.65 -13.31 16.18
CA GLU A 6 -32.44 -13.34 14.72
C GLU A 6 -33.69 -12.76 14.02
N LEU A 7 -33.45 -11.81 13.15
CA LEU A 7 -34.45 -11.14 12.34
C LEU A 7 -34.45 -11.70 10.90
N ALA A 8 -35.54 -11.42 10.17
CA ALA A 8 -35.53 -11.63 8.72
C ALA A 8 -34.33 -10.87 8.07
N ASP A 9 -33.88 -11.32 6.93
CA ASP A 9 -32.77 -10.74 6.16
C ASP A 9 -31.36 -10.90 6.78
N ARG A 10 -31.15 -11.96 7.58
CA ARG A 10 -29.85 -12.24 8.23
C ARG A 10 -29.36 -11.12 9.16
N ARG A 11 -30.27 -10.28 9.63
CA ARG A 11 -29.98 -9.28 10.67
C ARG A 11 -30.18 -9.89 12.05
N VAL A 12 -29.45 -9.36 13.00
CA VAL A 12 -29.55 -9.77 14.41
C VAL A 12 -29.87 -8.53 15.23
N ARG A 13 -30.85 -8.64 16.12
CA ARG A 13 -31.11 -7.63 17.14
C ARG A 13 -30.46 -8.09 18.43
N ILE A 14 -29.60 -7.24 18.99
CA ILE A 14 -28.98 -7.48 20.28
C ILE A 14 -29.58 -6.47 21.26
N THR A 15 -30.21 -6.98 22.31
CA THR A 15 -30.74 -6.15 23.40
C THR A 15 -29.86 -6.37 24.62
N VAL A 16 -29.29 -5.30 25.16
CA VAL A 16 -28.45 -5.32 26.34
C VAL A 16 -29.25 -4.80 27.53
N GLN A 17 -29.36 -5.61 28.58
CA GLN A 17 -29.97 -5.21 29.84
C GLN A 17 -28.86 -4.85 30.83
N GLY A 18 -28.81 -3.57 31.22
CA GLY A 18 -27.80 -3.00 32.10
C GLY A 18 -26.95 -1.92 31.44
N GLU A 19 -25.90 -1.52 32.11
CA GLU A 19 -24.96 -0.55 31.57
C GLU A 19 -24.11 -1.21 30.47
N MET A 20 -23.93 -0.49 29.37
CA MET A 20 -23.07 -0.88 28.27
C MET A 20 -22.10 0.27 27.96
N ASP A 21 -20.82 -0.02 28.02
CA ASP A 21 -19.79 0.90 27.50
C ASP A 21 -19.89 0.96 25.98
N CYS A 22 -20.37 2.07 25.49
CA CYS A 22 -20.43 2.34 24.06
C CYS A 22 -19.35 3.34 23.67
N LYS A 23 -18.40 2.92 22.86
CA LYS A 23 -17.42 3.84 22.29
C LYS A 23 -18.08 4.63 21.18
N ILE A 24 -18.20 5.94 21.37
CA ILE A 24 -18.68 6.88 20.38
C ILE A 24 -17.47 7.50 19.66
N GLU A 25 -17.56 7.65 18.37
CA GLU A 25 -16.56 8.36 17.60
C GLU A 25 -16.53 9.83 18.06
N ALA A 26 -15.39 10.27 18.58
CA ALA A 26 -15.18 11.63 19.04
C ALA A 26 -14.14 12.32 18.17
N LEU A 27 -14.47 13.51 17.66
CA LEU A 27 -13.54 14.37 16.95
C LEU A 27 -12.75 15.22 17.95
N LEU A 28 -11.46 14.93 18.10
CA LEU A 28 -10.52 15.78 18.81
C LEU A 28 -9.89 16.76 17.80
N ARG A 29 -10.12 18.05 17.99
CA ARG A 29 -9.38 19.08 17.24
C ARG A 29 -7.97 19.15 17.80
N THR A 30 -6.99 18.85 16.94
CA THR A 30 -5.57 19.02 17.26
C THR A 30 -5.11 20.43 16.85
N GLU A 31 -4.04 20.93 17.46
CA GLU A 31 -3.41 22.20 17.07
C GLU A 31 -2.86 22.13 15.66
N VAL A 32 -2.32 20.98 15.27
CA VAL A 32 -1.85 20.70 13.90
C VAL A 32 -3.03 20.24 13.07
N GLN A 33 -3.45 21.06 12.11
CA GLN A 33 -4.60 20.81 11.23
C GLN A 33 -4.20 20.68 9.74
N ALA A 34 -2.90 20.68 9.46
CA ALA A 34 -2.38 20.51 8.12
C ALA A 34 -1.85 19.09 7.92
N ALA A 35 -2.15 18.50 6.78
CA ALA A 35 -1.65 17.21 6.35
C ALA A 35 -1.30 17.27 4.85
N GLY A 36 -0.36 16.42 4.42
CA GLY A 36 -0.10 16.20 3.01
C GLY A 36 -1.31 15.49 2.38
N LEU A 37 -2.03 16.20 1.54
CA LEU A 37 -3.18 15.66 0.82
C LEU A 37 -2.87 15.62 -0.67
N LEU A 38 -3.43 14.62 -1.34
CA LEU A 38 -3.46 14.61 -2.80
C LEU A 38 -4.34 15.75 -3.32
N PRO A 39 -4.06 16.26 -4.52
CA PRO A 39 -4.94 17.24 -5.15
C PRO A 39 -6.39 16.76 -5.17
N GLN A 40 -7.32 17.69 -4.97
CA GLN A 40 -8.74 17.36 -4.98
C GLN A 40 -9.14 16.74 -6.34
N GLY A 41 -9.82 15.60 -6.31
CA GLY A 41 -10.23 14.87 -7.51
C GLY A 41 -9.16 13.97 -8.11
N PHE A 42 -7.92 13.99 -7.62
CA PHE A 42 -6.88 13.07 -8.09
C PHE A 42 -7.13 11.64 -7.59
N ARG A 43 -7.25 10.72 -8.52
CA ARG A 43 -7.48 9.29 -8.25
C ARG A 43 -6.37 8.48 -8.94
N PRO A 44 -5.39 7.97 -8.19
CA PRO A 44 -4.25 7.26 -8.78
C PRO A 44 -4.67 6.04 -9.60
N GLY A 45 -5.74 5.36 -9.20
CA GLY A 45 -6.25 4.21 -9.92
C GLY A 45 -6.85 4.49 -11.31
N ASP A 46 -7.11 5.75 -11.66
CA ASP A 46 -7.66 6.11 -12.96
C ASP A 46 -6.57 6.23 -14.05
N HIS A 47 -5.29 6.22 -13.66
CA HIS A 47 -4.16 6.41 -14.58
C HIS A 47 -3.63 5.12 -15.23
N TYR A 48 -4.11 3.95 -14.79
CA TYR A 48 -3.71 2.66 -15.33
C TYR A 48 -4.76 1.59 -15.00
N ASN A 49 -4.60 0.35 -15.49
CA ASN A 49 -5.50 -0.74 -15.13
C ASN A 49 -5.26 -1.21 -13.68
N SER A 50 -5.93 -0.53 -12.75
CA SER A 50 -5.75 -0.67 -11.29
C SER A 50 -6.78 -1.58 -10.62
N GLN A 51 -7.53 -2.36 -11.38
CA GLN A 51 -8.60 -3.21 -10.84
C GLN A 51 -8.06 -4.12 -9.72
N PHE A 52 -8.70 -4.06 -8.55
CA PHE A 52 -8.34 -4.80 -7.33
C PHE A 52 -7.03 -4.37 -6.65
N HIS A 53 -6.39 -3.29 -7.07
CA HIS A 53 -5.20 -2.81 -6.40
C HIS A 53 -5.55 -1.96 -5.17
N PRO A 54 -4.94 -2.24 -4.00
CA PRO A 54 -5.01 -1.37 -2.84
C PRO A 54 -4.49 0.04 -3.16
N ARG A 55 -5.02 1.04 -2.48
CA ARG A 55 -4.65 2.45 -2.71
C ARG A 55 -3.14 2.69 -2.59
N ALA A 56 -2.46 2.03 -1.66
CA ALA A 56 -1.00 2.17 -1.53
C ALA A 56 -0.26 1.70 -2.78
N LEU A 57 -0.66 0.57 -3.35
CA LEU A 57 -0.07 0.07 -4.58
C LEU A 57 -0.35 1.01 -5.75
N GLN A 58 -1.58 1.55 -5.85
CA GLN A 58 -1.93 2.54 -6.86
C GLN A 58 -1.03 3.78 -6.76
N MET A 59 -0.83 4.29 -5.55
CA MET A 59 0.05 5.43 -5.28
C MET A 59 1.51 5.14 -5.64
N ALA A 60 2.01 3.97 -5.27
CA ALA A 60 3.38 3.56 -5.56
C ALA A 60 3.63 3.47 -7.08
N ILE A 61 2.70 2.88 -7.83
CA ILE A 61 2.83 2.75 -9.29
C ILE A 61 2.84 4.13 -9.96
N VAL A 62 1.91 5.01 -9.61
CA VAL A 62 1.83 6.34 -10.19
C VAL A 62 3.06 7.17 -9.79
N GLY A 63 3.45 7.15 -8.50
CA GLY A 63 4.62 7.87 -8.01
C GLY A 63 5.92 7.42 -8.65
N ALA A 64 6.14 6.10 -8.75
CA ALA A 64 7.34 5.57 -9.41
C ALA A 64 7.35 5.90 -10.91
N SER A 65 6.21 5.82 -11.59
CA SER A 65 6.10 6.18 -13.00
C SER A 65 6.40 7.67 -13.22
N ASP A 66 5.91 8.54 -12.35
CA ASP A 66 6.18 9.97 -12.40
C ASP A 66 7.66 10.26 -12.14
N ALA A 67 8.26 9.65 -11.13
CA ALA A 67 9.68 9.78 -10.82
C ALA A 67 10.58 9.35 -11.99
N ILE A 68 10.26 8.22 -12.63
CA ILE A 68 11.00 7.73 -13.79
C ILE A 68 10.86 8.69 -14.98
N ASN A 69 9.67 9.20 -15.24
CA ASN A 69 9.45 10.17 -16.30
C ASN A 69 10.15 11.51 -16.04
N ALA A 70 10.25 11.92 -14.77
CA ALA A 70 10.91 13.15 -14.36
C ALA A 70 12.45 13.11 -14.50
N LEU A 71 13.06 11.93 -14.69
CA LEU A 71 14.51 11.81 -14.90
C LEU A 71 15.01 12.54 -16.15
N GLY A 72 14.14 12.82 -17.12
CA GLY A 72 14.55 13.42 -18.41
C GLY A 72 15.37 12.49 -19.29
N ILE A 73 15.53 11.22 -18.91
CA ILE A 73 16.22 10.17 -19.67
C ILE A 73 15.18 9.08 -19.96
N PRO A 74 15.01 8.67 -21.22
CA PRO A 74 14.13 7.56 -21.52
C PRO A 74 14.50 6.30 -20.75
N TRP A 75 13.57 5.71 -20.04
CA TRP A 75 13.83 4.54 -19.20
C TRP A 75 14.50 3.39 -19.94
N ARG A 76 14.17 3.18 -21.21
CA ARG A 76 14.81 2.19 -22.09
C ARG A 76 16.32 2.37 -22.22
N GLU A 77 16.82 3.61 -22.14
CA GLU A 77 18.26 3.90 -22.20
C GLU A 77 18.98 3.50 -20.91
N VAL A 78 18.31 3.60 -19.78
CA VAL A 78 18.78 3.09 -18.49
C VAL A 78 18.84 1.56 -18.54
N GLN A 79 17.72 0.92 -18.96
CA GLN A 79 17.64 -0.53 -19.08
C GLN A 79 18.67 -1.13 -20.03
N ALA A 80 19.02 -0.43 -21.10
CA ALA A 80 20.06 -0.88 -22.04
C ALA A 80 21.49 -0.90 -21.46
N LYS A 81 21.72 -0.25 -20.31
CA LYS A 81 23.03 -0.13 -19.67
C LYS A 81 23.19 -0.97 -18.41
N ILE A 82 22.16 -1.67 -17.99
CA ILE A 82 22.15 -2.53 -16.81
C ILE A 82 21.52 -3.87 -17.14
N THR A 83 21.88 -4.88 -16.39
CA THR A 83 21.15 -6.16 -16.41
C THR A 83 19.98 -6.12 -15.44
N PRO A 84 18.91 -6.92 -15.63
CA PRO A 84 17.72 -6.88 -14.78
C PRO A 84 17.99 -7.10 -13.28
N ASP A 85 19.05 -7.78 -12.93
CA ASP A 85 19.48 -8.02 -11.54
C ASP A 85 20.22 -6.83 -10.92
N GLN A 86 20.65 -5.87 -11.71
CA GLN A 86 21.34 -4.66 -11.25
C GLN A 86 20.40 -3.50 -10.90
N LEU A 87 19.10 -3.69 -11.04
CA LEU A 87 18.08 -2.75 -10.62
C LEU A 87 17.47 -3.18 -9.29
N GLY A 88 17.43 -2.29 -8.31
CA GLY A 88 16.76 -2.51 -7.03
C GLY A 88 15.51 -1.65 -6.87
N VAL A 89 14.52 -2.13 -6.12
CA VAL A 89 13.33 -1.37 -5.74
C VAL A 89 13.15 -1.43 -4.23
N TYR A 90 13.08 -0.27 -3.60
CA TYR A 90 13.01 -0.11 -2.14
C TYR A 90 11.77 0.69 -1.79
N SER A 91 10.68 0.02 -1.45
CA SER A 91 9.42 0.68 -1.15
C SER A 91 8.62 -0.12 -0.15
N GLY A 92 8.18 0.52 0.91
CA GLY A 92 7.36 -0.09 1.95
C GLY A 92 6.15 0.78 2.28
N ASN A 93 5.07 0.14 2.65
CA ASN A 93 3.87 0.81 3.12
C ASN A 93 3.24 0.07 4.30
N ILE A 94 2.81 0.81 5.33
CA ILE A 94 2.25 0.22 6.55
C ILE A 94 0.72 0.24 6.54
N MET A 95 0.11 1.33 6.07
CA MET A 95 -1.31 1.60 6.27
C MET A 95 -2.14 1.47 4.99
N GLY A 96 -1.54 1.68 3.84
CA GLY A 96 -2.27 1.81 2.59
C GLY A 96 -2.88 0.52 2.06
N GLN A 97 -2.49 -0.63 2.60
CA GLN A 97 -3.04 -1.93 2.29
C GLN A 97 -4.23 -2.32 3.18
N LEU A 98 -4.63 -1.43 4.10
CA LEU A 98 -5.78 -1.66 4.98
C LEU A 98 -7.13 -1.38 4.32
N ASP A 99 -7.15 -1.06 3.03
CA ASP A 99 -8.40 -0.91 2.27
C ASP A 99 -9.07 -2.25 1.92
N ASP A 100 -10.20 -2.17 1.23
CA ASP A 100 -11.02 -3.35 0.88
C ASP A 100 -10.30 -4.33 -0.08
N TYR A 101 -9.28 -3.90 -0.80
CA TYR A 101 -8.50 -4.75 -1.73
C TYR A 101 -7.25 -5.38 -1.10
N GLY A 102 -6.95 -5.03 0.15
CA GLY A 102 -5.84 -5.59 0.92
C GLY A 102 -6.30 -6.28 2.21
N PHE A 103 -5.54 -6.15 3.27
CA PHE A 103 -5.83 -6.77 4.56
C PHE A 103 -7.14 -6.28 5.18
N GLY A 104 -7.53 -5.03 4.96
CA GLY A 104 -8.81 -4.51 5.42
C GLY A 104 -9.97 -5.32 4.87
N GLY A 105 -9.97 -5.58 3.57
CA GLY A 105 -10.96 -6.45 2.94
C GLY A 105 -10.87 -7.89 3.41
N MET A 106 -9.67 -8.46 3.52
CA MET A 106 -9.49 -9.82 4.00
C MET A 106 -10.11 -10.03 5.39
N LEU A 107 -9.92 -9.09 6.31
CA LEU A 107 -10.42 -9.18 7.68
C LEU A 107 -11.90 -8.86 7.81
N GLN A 108 -12.42 -7.91 7.01
CA GLN A 108 -13.76 -7.35 7.18
C GLN A 108 -14.80 -7.91 6.21
N SER A 109 -14.40 -8.52 5.09
CA SER A 109 -15.33 -8.95 4.04
C SER A 109 -16.42 -9.86 4.59
N ARG A 110 -16.09 -10.81 5.46
CA ARG A 110 -17.09 -11.72 6.06
C ARG A 110 -18.07 -10.98 6.96
N LEU A 111 -17.59 -9.99 7.72
CA LEU A 111 -18.47 -9.17 8.58
C LEU A 111 -19.43 -8.31 7.74
N LYS A 112 -19.00 -7.91 6.54
CA LYS A 112 -19.81 -7.18 5.55
C LYS A 112 -20.69 -8.11 4.70
N GLY A 113 -20.72 -9.41 4.95
CA GLY A 113 -21.44 -10.38 4.13
C GLY A 113 -20.83 -10.62 2.74
N GLN A 114 -19.60 -10.22 2.55
CA GLN A 114 -18.87 -10.32 1.28
C GLN A 114 -17.94 -11.54 1.27
N ARG A 115 -17.55 -11.97 0.08
CA ARG A 115 -16.59 -13.07 -0.09
C ARG A 115 -15.16 -12.55 0.01
N VAL A 116 -14.32 -13.25 0.77
CA VAL A 116 -12.87 -13.00 0.79
C VAL A 116 -12.24 -13.43 -0.53
N SER A 117 -11.41 -12.58 -1.11
CA SER A 117 -10.63 -12.87 -2.30
C SER A 117 -9.22 -13.31 -1.94
N ALA A 118 -8.71 -14.34 -2.64
CA ALA A 118 -7.31 -14.78 -2.49
C ALA A 118 -6.29 -13.68 -2.84
N LYS A 119 -6.68 -12.66 -3.60
CA LYS A 119 -5.84 -11.51 -3.95
C LYS A 119 -5.57 -10.57 -2.78
N GLN A 120 -6.50 -10.48 -1.82
CA GLN A 120 -6.40 -9.54 -0.70
C GLN A 120 -5.20 -9.79 0.20
N CYS A 121 -4.78 -11.05 0.36
CA CYS A 121 -3.61 -11.39 1.17
C CYS A 121 -2.30 -10.88 0.53
N PRO A 122 -1.89 -11.32 -0.67
CA PRO A 122 -0.64 -10.87 -1.28
C PRO A 122 -0.63 -9.37 -1.55
N LEU A 123 -1.74 -8.77 -2.00
CA LEU A 123 -1.84 -7.34 -2.22
C LEU A 123 -1.83 -6.51 -0.92
N GLY A 124 -2.09 -7.14 0.22
CA GLY A 124 -1.99 -6.52 1.54
C GLY A 124 -0.59 -6.52 2.13
N LEU A 125 0.38 -7.23 1.55
CA LEU A 125 1.75 -7.28 2.08
C LEU A 125 2.44 -5.91 1.96
N ASN A 126 3.21 -5.55 2.99
CA ASN A 126 3.92 -4.28 3.04
C ASN A 126 5.01 -4.16 1.96
N SER A 127 5.56 -5.29 1.50
CA SER A 127 6.55 -5.38 0.43
C SER A 127 5.94 -5.32 -0.98
N MET A 128 4.62 -5.47 -1.09
CA MET A 128 3.97 -5.62 -2.39
C MET A 128 4.25 -4.43 -3.33
N CYS A 129 4.40 -3.22 -2.80
CA CYS A 129 4.74 -2.05 -3.62
C CYS A 129 6.09 -2.26 -4.33
N ALA A 130 7.12 -2.67 -3.60
CA ALA A 130 8.46 -2.93 -4.17
C ALA A 130 8.42 -4.10 -5.15
N ASP A 131 7.83 -5.21 -4.76
CA ASP A 131 7.75 -6.42 -5.57
C ASP A 131 6.97 -6.18 -6.87
N PHE A 132 5.84 -5.49 -6.79
CA PHE A 132 5.02 -5.19 -7.95
C PHE A 132 5.71 -4.22 -8.93
N LEU A 133 6.32 -3.15 -8.41
CA LEU A 133 7.08 -2.21 -9.23
C LEU A 133 8.24 -2.92 -9.94
N ASN A 134 9.00 -3.72 -9.21
CA ASN A 134 10.14 -4.44 -9.77
C ASN A 134 9.71 -5.38 -10.90
N ALA A 135 8.77 -6.28 -10.64
CA ALA A 135 8.38 -7.32 -11.58
C ALA A 135 7.50 -6.80 -12.74
N TYR A 136 6.48 -5.99 -12.44
CA TYR A 136 5.43 -5.69 -13.41
C TYR A 136 5.55 -4.30 -14.07
N VAL A 137 6.21 -3.34 -13.40
CA VAL A 137 6.39 -1.99 -13.96
C VAL A 137 7.75 -1.85 -14.62
N LEU A 138 8.80 -2.33 -13.96
CA LEU A 138 10.19 -2.16 -14.41
C LEU A 138 10.72 -3.35 -15.19
N GLY A 139 10.05 -4.52 -15.11
CA GLY A 139 10.49 -5.74 -15.78
C GLY A 139 11.85 -6.25 -15.30
N SER A 140 12.14 -6.07 -14.00
CA SER A 140 13.40 -6.45 -13.37
C SER A 140 13.25 -7.71 -12.53
N VAL A 141 14.38 -8.34 -12.22
CA VAL A 141 14.52 -9.46 -11.28
C VAL A 141 15.52 -9.14 -10.18
N GLY A 142 15.84 -7.84 -10.02
CA GLY A 142 16.80 -7.36 -9.04
C GLY A 142 16.25 -7.35 -7.62
N HIS A 143 16.99 -6.71 -6.75
CA HIS A 143 16.68 -6.69 -5.33
C HIS A 143 15.40 -5.91 -5.02
N THR A 144 14.56 -6.45 -4.15
CA THR A 144 13.42 -5.73 -3.56
C THR A 144 13.56 -5.65 -2.05
N SER A 145 13.23 -4.51 -1.49
CA SER A 145 13.22 -4.30 -0.04
C SER A 145 12.06 -3.42 0.39
N ALA A 146 11.54 -3.71 1.57
CA ALA A 146 10.45 -2.95 2.20
C ALA A 146 10.74 -2.76 3.68
N THR A 147 11.81 -2.06 3.99
CA THR A 147 12.12 -1.70 5.38
C THR A 147 11.08 -0.72 5.88
N LEU A 148 10.50 -1.02 7.05
CA LEU A 148 9.45 -0.24 7.65
C LEU A 148 9.96 0.52 8.88
N GLY A 149 9.61 1.79 8.97
CA GLY A 149 10.00 2.67 10.06
C GLY A 149 8.99 3.80 10.26
N ALA A 150 7.71 3.50 10.13
CA ALA A 150 6.63 4.48 10.20
C ALA A 150 6.92 5.71 9.30
N CYS A 151 6.97 6.91 9.86
CA CYS A 151 7.27 8.14 9.10
C CYS A 151 8.70 8.17 8.52
N ALA A 152 9.61 7.34 9.03
CA ALA A 152 11.00 7.24 8.56
C ALA A 152 11.21 6.13 7.50
N THR A 153 10.15 5.46 7.06
CA THR A 153 10.23 4.35 6.08
C THR A 153 11.04 4.73 4.85
N PHE A 154 10.81 5.90 4.27
CA PHE A 154 11.57 6.38 3.12
C PHE A 154 13.09 6.46 3.40
N LEU A 155 13.47 7.03 4.55
CA LEU A 155 14.90 7.20 4.90
C LEU A 155 15.60 5.86 5.14
N TYR A 156 14.90 4.87 5.72
CA TYR A 156 15.46 3.52 5.89
C TYR A 156 15.64 2.80 4.55
N ASN A 157 14.69 2.93 3.64
CA ASN A 157 14.80 2.35 2.30
C ASN A 157 15.91 3.05 1.49
N LEU A 158 16.01 4.37 1.58
CA LEU A 158 17.08 5.14 0.96
C LEU A 158 18.48 4.73 1.49
N ASN A 159 18.61 4.53 2.80
CA ASN A 159 19.87 4.06 3.37
C ASN A 159 20.23 2.65 2.89
N ALA A 160 19.27 1.74 2.84
CA ALA A 160 19.49 0.37 2.35
C ALA A 160 19.93 0.37 0.88
N GLU A 161 19.30 1.18 0.05
CA GLU A 161 19.68 1.38 -1.35
C GLU A 161 21.11 1.89 -1.50
N VAL A 162 21.47 2.94 -0.76
CA VAL A 162 22.83 3.52 -0.78
C VAL A 162 23.88 2.46 -0.44
N GLU A 163 23.63 1.63 0.57
CA GLU A 163 24.55 0.56 0.96
C GLU A 163 24.64 -0.55 -0.10
N ASP A 164 23.54 -0.86 -0.80
CA ASP A 164 23.54 -1.83 -1.87
C ASP A 164 24.28 -1.34 -3.12
N ILE A 165 24.17 -0.07 -3.46
CA ILE A 165 24.95 0.55 -4.53
C ILE A 165 26.44 0.58 -4.16
N LYS A 166 26.80 1.00 -2.95
CA LYS A 166 28.21 1.01 -2.48
C LYS A 166 28.84 -0.38 -2.47
N ALA A 167 28.07 -1.38 -2.12
CA ALA A 167 28.50 -2.78 -2.13
C ALA A 167 28.56 -3.41 -3.54
N GLY A 168 28.14 -2.69 -4.58
CA GLY A 168 28.14 -3.17 -5.96
C GLY A 168 27.07 -4.22 -6.24
N ARG A 169 26.05 -4.37 -5.37
CA ARG A 169 24.95 -5.31 -5.56
C ARG A 169 23.99 -4.86 -6.64
N ILE A 170 23.75 -3.57 -6.71
CA ILE A 170 22.92 -2.92 -7.73
C ILE A 170 23.63 -1.70 -8.30
N ARG A 171 23.16 -1.22 -9.42
CA ARG A 171 23.67 0.00 -10.08
C ARG A 171 22.62 1.10 -10.20
N VAL A 172 21.37 0.75 -10.20
CA VAL A 172 20.23 1.67 -10.27
C VAL A 172 19.20 1.22 -9.23
N ALA A 173 18.59 2.19 -8.56
CA ALA A 173 17.53 1.94 -7.61
C ALA A 173 16.33 2.88 -7.82
N VAL A 174 15.17 2.39 -7.44
CA VAL A 174 13.94 3.16 -7.26
C VAL A 174 13.55 3.06 -5.79
N VAL A 175 13.41 4.21 -5.11
CA VAL A 175 13.08 4.31 -3.69
C VAL A 175 11.75 5.03 -3.49
#